data_229ed2c2c1cabfc6f0c0f3b773e91896
#
_entry.id   229ed2c2c1cabfc6f0c0f3b773e91896
#
_cell.length_a   1.000
_cell.length_b   1.000
_cell.length_c   1.000
_cell.angle_alpha   90.00
_cell.angle_beta   90.00
_cell.angle_gamma   90.00
#
_symmetry.space_group_name_H-M   'P 1'
#
loop_
_entity.id
_entity.type
_entity.pdbx_description
1 polymer ?
#
loop_
_entity_poly.entity_id
_entity_poly.type
_entity_poly.pdbx_seq_one_letter_code
_entity_poly.pdbx_strand_id
1 'polypeptide(L)'
;MSNLQYSHCLFKNCGLNIGKIKGGIDCQLVAENCEAEIDIPVLPGKDVEKVWQEIKDLLNEFPLSWELKSFDAPWEISPQEEVVKRMVKCIETEMFVSFSGMNAWTDAANLFKKGIPSVVFGVGDLALAHTPEEHVNVREVLKLSRILKRFLEI
;
A
#
# COMPACT_ATOMS: atom_id res chain seq x y z
N MET A 1 21.65 -6.00 -11.78
CA MET A 1 20.38 -5.42 -11.30
C MET A 1 19.51 -6.57 -10.87
N SER A 2 19.35 -6.75 -9.56
CA SER A 2 18.48 -7.80 -9.02
C SER A 2 17.03 -7.46 -9.38
N ASN A 3 16.35 -8.40 -10.00
CA ASN A 3 14.94 -8.27 -10.38
C ASN A 3 14.07 -8.42 -9.11
N LEU A 4 13.97 -7.38 -8.28
CA LEU A 4 12.94 -7.27 -7.25
C LEU A 4 11.55 -7.00 -7.86
N GLN A 5 11.29 -7.53 -9.07
CA GLN A 5 9.99 -7.47 -9.69
C GLN A 5 9.12 -8.61 -9.19
N TYR A 6 8.29 -8.30 -8.20
CA TYR A 6 7.24 -9.19 -7.75
C TYR A 6 5.94 -8.87 -8.48
N SER A 7 5.21 -9.89 -8.92
CA SER A 7 3.88 -9.74 -9.50
C SER A 7 2.81 -10.33 -8.56
N HIS A 8 1.70 -9.65 -8.46
CA HIS A 8 0.51 -10.14 -7.76
C HIS A 8 -0.72 -9.81 -8.61
N CYS A 9 -1.74 -10.68 -8.62
CA CYS A 9 -2.91 -10.54 -9.51
C CYS A 9 -3.69 -9.22 -9.30
N LEU A 10 -3.65 -8.68 -8.07
CA LEU A 10 -4.34 -7.44 -7.71
C LEU A 10 -3.46 -6.18 -7.83
N PHE A 11 -2.16 -6.32 -8.14
CA PHE A 11 -1.24 -5.19 -8.25
C PHE A 11 -0.64 -5.13 -9.66
N LYS A 12 -0.83 -4.02 -10.34
CA LYS A 12 -0.25 -3.81 -11.68
C LYS A 12 1.24 -3.50 -11.64
N ASN A 13 1.66 -2.70 -10.68
CA ASN A 13 3.05 -2.33 -10.45
C ASN A 13 3.32 -2.27 -8.95
N CYS A 14 4.45 -2.82 -8.55
CA CYS A 14 4.96 -2.69 -7.20
C CYS A 14 6.40 -2.20 -7.34
N GLY A 15 6.65 -0.94 -7.02
CA GLY A 15 7.93 -0.28 -7.19
C GLY A 15 8.44 0.26 -5.86
N LEU A 16 9.76 0.36 -5.77
CA LEU A 16 10.46 1.05 -4.70
C LEU A 16 10.19 2.56 -4.80
N ASN A 17 9.95 3.22 -3.67
CA ASN A 17 9.85 4.66 -3.58
C ASN A 17 11.04 5.25 -2.79
N ILE A 18 11.74 6.21 -3.38
CA ILE A 18 12.75 7.00 -2.69
C ILE A 18 12.07 8.28 -2.22
N GLY A 19 11.62 8.28 -0.97
CA GLY A 19 10.84 9.39 -0.41
C GLY A 19 11.68 10.61 -0.04
N LYS A 20 12.99 10.39 0.23
CA LYS A 20 13.90 11.47 0.62
C LYS A 20 15.33 11.16 0.22
N ILE A 21 16.04 12.16 -0.27
CA ILE A 21 17.49 12.16 -0.46
C ILE A 21 18.04 13.46 0.10
N LYS A 22 19.11 13.36 0.90
CA LYS A 22 19.79 14.51 1.49
C LYS A 22 21.30 14.25 1.50
N GLY A 23 22.09 15.25 1.07
CA GLY A 23 23.56 15.16 1.11
C GLY A 23 24.22 16.42 0.61
N GLY A 24 25.52 16.56 0.94
CA GLY A 24 26.31 17.74 0.59
C GLY A 24 25.92 19.01 1.36
N ILE A 25 26.73 20.06 1.19
CA ILE A 25 26.53 21.39 1.82
C ILE A 25 26.63 22.53 0.81
N ASP A 26 27.35 22.33 -0.28
CA ASP A 26 27.58 23.33 -1.32
C ASP A 26 27.86 22.65 -2.65
N CYS A 27 27.48 23.28 -3.76
CA CYS A 27 27.65 22.73 -5.12
C CYS A 27 29.13 22.69 -5.58
N GLN A 28 30.04 23.41 -4.94
CA GLN A 28 31.47 23.43 -5.24
C GLN A 28 32.28 22.40 -4.41
N LEU A 29 31.62 21.72 -3.46
CA LEU A 29 32.26 20.75 -2.57
C LEU A 29 31.76 19.34 -2.88
N VAL A 30 32.68 18.38 -2.79
CA VAL A 30 32.29 16.96 -2.84
C VAL A 30 31.51 16.62 -1.59
N ALA A 31 30.34 16.01 -1.75
CA ALA A 31 29.51 15.59 -0.62
C ALA A 31 30.21 14.48 0.18
N GLU A 32 30.44 14.70 1.45
CA GLU A 32 31.01 13.70 2.36
C GLU A 32 30.00 12.59 2.72
N ASN A 33 28.71 12.96 2.79
CA ASN A 33 27.64 12.08 3.20
C ASN A 33 26.43 12.25 2.29
N CYS A 34 25.72 11.14 2.08
CA CYS A 34 24.39 11.12 1.46
C CYS A 34 23.49 10.16 2.23
N GLU A 35 22.29 10.59 2.54
CA GLU A 35 21.25 9.82 3.21
C GLU A 35 20.03 9.72 2.30
N ALA A 36 19.43 8.53 2.23
CA ALA A 36 18.17 8.31 1.52
C ALA A 36 17.20 7.53 2.40
N GLU A 37 15.91 7.90 2.34
CA GLU A 37 14.82 7.14 2.94
C GLU A 37 14.04 6.45 1.82
N ILE A 38 13.95 5.13 1.93
CA ILE A 38 13.42 4.27 0.87
C ILE A 38 12.27 3.44 1.45
N ASP A 39 11.14 3.43 0.76
CA ASP A 39 10.03 2.54 1.02
C ASP A 39 10.02 1.39 0.02
N ILE A 40 9.98 0.16 0.53
CA ILE A 40 10.01 -1.07 -0.26
C ILE A 40 8.76 -1.87 0.05
N PRO A 41 7.73 -1.81 -0.81
CA PRO A 41 6.51 -2.56 -0.60
C PRO A 41 6.73 -4.07 -0.76
N VAL A 42 6.21 -4.85 0.17
CA VAL A 42 6.18 -6.32 0.10
C VAL A 42 4.75 -6.76 -0.20
N LEU A 43 4.57 -7.56 -1.25
CA LEU A 43 3.25 -8.03 -1.68
C LEU A 43 2.77 -9.22 -0.86
N PRO A 44 1.45 -9.37 -0.65
CA PRO A 44 0.87 -10.57 -0.06
C PRO A 44 1.30 -11.86 -0.78
N GLY A 45 1.34 -12.97 -0.05
CA GLY A 45 1.75 -14.26 -0.59
C GLY A 45 3.25 -14.44 -0.79
N LYS A 46 4.07 -13.43 -0.46
CA LYS A 46 5.53 -13.54 -0.45
C LYS A 46 6.05 -13.95 0.93
N ASP A 47 7.12 -14.71 0.92
CA ASP A 47 7.89 -14.99 2.12
C ASP A 47 8.66 -13.74 2.53
N VAL A 48 8.14 -13.07 3.55
CA VAL A 48 8.67 -11.78 4.03
C VAL A 48 10.12 -11.91 4.49
N GLU A 49 10.46 -13.01 5.17
CA GLU A 49 11.81 -13.24 5.66
C GLU A 49 12.81 -13.39 4.51
N LYS A 50 12.39 -14.11 3.45
CA LYS A 50 13.20 -14.26 2.24
C LYS A 50 13.40 -12.93 1.53
N VAL A 51 12.34 -12.13 1.34
CA VAL A 51 12.45 -10.79 0.74
C VAL A 51 13.37 -9.91 1.57
N TRP A 52 13.24 -9.94 2.89
CA TRP A 52 14.09 -9.16 3.79
C TRP A 52 15.56 -9.59 3.71
N GLN A 53 15.82 -10.90 3.59
CA GLN A 53 17.19 -11.40 3.42
C GLN A 53 17.79 -10.93 2.09
N GLU A 54 17.04 -10.99 0.99
CA GLU A 54 17.48 -10.49 -0.33
C GLU A 54 17.83 -8.99 -0.28
N ILE A 55 17.03 -8.19 0.44
CA ILE A 55 17.30 -6.76 0.64
C ILE A 55 18.60 -6.54 1.44
N LYS A 56 18.77 -7.26 2.55
CA LYS A 56 19.99 -7.18 3.36
C LYS A 56 21.23 -7.57 2.57
N ASP A 57 21.17 -8.65 1.82
CA ASP A 57 22.28 -9.13 1.00
C ASP A 57 22.67 -8.07 -0.03
N LEU A 58 21.68 -7.47 -0.71
CA LEU A 58 21.91 -6.38 -1.65
C LEU A 58 22.55 -5.16 -0.99
N LEU A 59 22.05 -4.72 0.16
CA LEU A 59 22.58 -3.55 0.87
C LEU A 59 24.03 -3.79 1.33
N ASN A 60 24.36 -5.01 1.75
CA ASN A 60 25.70 -5.38 2.19
C ASN A 60 26.75 -5.48 1.07
N GLU A 61 26.32 -5.47 -0.21
CA GLU A 61 27.24 -5.37 -1.35
C GLU A 61 27.90 -3.98 -1.46
N PHE A 62 27.37 -2.98 -0.76
CA PHE A 62 27.84 -1.59 -0.84
C PHE A 62 28.41 -1.10 0.49
N PRO A 63 29.41 -0.19 0.47
CA PRO A 63 30.00 0.38 1.66
C PRO A 63 29.09 1.47 2.28
N LEU A 64 27.92 1.07 2.73
CA LEU A 64 26.91 1.96 3.34
C LEU A 64 26.44 1.41 4.69
N SER A 65 25.94 2.29 5.54
CA SER A 65 25.22 1.93 6.75
C SER A 65 23.71 2.05 6.47
N TRP A 66 22.92 1.14 7.06
CA TRP A 66 21.47 1.16 6.91
C TRP A 66 20.78 0.75 8.20
N GLU A 67 19.54 1.20 8.35
CA GLU A 67 18.65 0.80 9.44
C GLU A 67 17.25 0.56 8.92
N LEU A 68 16.53 -0.37 9.53
CA LEU A 68 15.10 -0.58 9.28
C LEU A 68 14.30 0.32 10.23
N LYS A 69 13.67 1.37 9.72
CA LYS A 69 12.86 2.30 10.50
C LYS A 69 11.51 1.72 10.93
N SER A 70 10.86 1.00 10.02
CA SER A 70 9.56 0.38 10.28
C SER A 70 9.34 -0.81 9.36
N PHE A 71 8.49 -1.72 9.78
CA PHE A 71 8.04 -2.84 8.98
C PHE A 71 6.56 -3.13 9.28
N ASP A 72 5.78 -3.18 8.22
CA ASP A 72 4.40 -3.64 8.25
C ASP A 72 4.23 -4.83 7.31
N ALA A 73 3.77 -5.96 7.88
CA ALA A 73 3.54 -7.15 7.09
C ALA A 73 2.43 -6.91 6.06
N PRO A 74 2.59 -7.39 4.82
CA PRO A 74 1.52 -7.36 3.84
C PRO A 74 0.35 -8.23 4.30
N TRP A 75 -0.86 -7.89 3.87
CA TRP A 75 -2.05 -8.65 4.18
C TRP A 75 -2.99 -8.72 2.98
N GLU A 76 -3.79 -9.76 2.95
CA GLU A 76 -4.81 -9.99 1.93
C GLU A 76 -6.03 -10.62 2.57
N ILE A 77 -7.22 -10.24 2.13
CA ILE A 77 -8.48 -10.85 2.54
C ILE A 77 -9.07 -11.64 1.38
N SER A 78 -9.56 -12.84 1.68
CA SER A 78 -10.23 -13.67 0.68
C SER A 78 -11.55 -13.05 0.22
N PRO A 79 -11.86 -13.05 -1.08
CA PRO A 79 -13.20 -12.70 -1.57
C PRO A 79 -14.33 -13.60 -1.00
N GLN A 80 -13.98 -14.73 -0.41
CA GLN A 80 -14.93 -15.67 0.21
C GLN A 80 -15.28 -15.31 1.65
N GLU A 81 -14.57 -14.36 2.26
CA GLU A 81 -14.90 -13.88 3.60
C GLU A 81 -16.27 -13.21 3.65
N GLU A 82 -16.98 -13.41 4.75
CA GLU A 82 -18.36 -12.93 4.89
C GLU A 82 -18.47 -11.40 4.80
N VAL A 83 -17.51 -10.69 5.38
CA VAL A 83 -17.47 -9.21 5.32
C VAL A 83 -17.31 -8.74 3.85
N VAL A 84 -16.51 -9.45 3.03
CA VAL A 84 -16.31 -9.12 1.63
C VAL A 84 -17.59 -9.38 0.83
N LYS A 85 -18.19 -10.57 0.98
CA LYS A 85 -19.45 -10.92 0.32
C LYS A 85 -20.59 -9.94 0.64
N ARG A 86 -20.67 -9.55 1.90
CA ARG A 86 -21.64 -8.57 2.37
C ARG A 86 -21.41 -7.20 1.76
N MET A 87 -20.16 -6.74 1.73
CA MET A 87 -19.80 -5.47 1.09
C MET A 87 -20.10 -5.49 -0.42
N VAL A 88 -19.74 -6.57 -1.11
CA VAL A 88 -20.05 -6.77 -2.53
C VAL A 88 -21.55 -6.60 -2.81
N LYS A 89 -22.41 -7.31 -2.07
CA LYS A 89 -23.86 -7.18 -2.22
C LYS A 89 -24.37 -5.74 -2.04
N CYS A 90 -23.78 -5.00 -1.11
CA CYS A 90 -24.15 -3.60 -0.90
C CYS A 90 -23.67 -2.71 -2.04
N ILE A 91 -22.45 -2.92 -2.57
CA ILE A 91 -21.89 -2.14 -3.68
C ILE A 91 -22.67 -2.37 -4.96
N GLU A 92 -23.03 -3.61 -5.28
CA GLU A 92 -23.77 -3.99 -6.51
C GLU A 92 -25.11 -3.27 -6.67
N THR A 93 -25.67 -2.73 -5.58
CA THR A 93 -26.89 -1.92 -5.65
C THR A 93 -26.69 -0.52 -6.23
N GLU A 94 -25.46 -0.02 -6.29
CA GLU A 94 -25.14 1.36 -6.70
C GLU A 94 -24.13 1.42 -7.85
N MET A 95 -23.25 0.40 -7.98
CA MET A 95 -22.16 0.39 -8.97
C MET A 95 -21.62 -1.02 -9.22
N PHE A 96 -20.78 -1.14 -10.25
CA PHE A 96 -20.03 -2.37 -10.50
C PHE A 96 -18.94 -2.58 -9.45
N VAL A 97 -18.73 -3.83 -9.06
CA VAL A 97 -17.67 -4.24 -8.12
C VAL A 97 -16.41 -4.60 -8.90
N SER A 98 -15.28 -4.11 -8.41
CA SER A 98 -13.97 -4.60 -8.82
C SER A 98 -13.06 -4.72 -7.60
N PHE A 99 -12.18 -5.71 -7.61
CA PHE A 99 -11.15 -5.88 -6.59
C PHE A 99 -9.83 -5.35 -7.12
N SER A 100 -9.08 -4.68 -6.24
CA SER A 100 -7.73 -4.21 -6.53
C SER A 100 -6.87 -4.29 -5.29
N GLY A 101 -5.56 -4.35 -5.48
CA GLY A 101 -4.60 -4.11 -4.40
C GLY A 101 -4.46 -2.62 -4.14
N MET A 102 -4.13 -2.28 -2.89
CA MET A 102 -3.89 -0.91 -2.47
C MET A 102 -2.43 -0.75 -2.06
N ASN A 103 -1.68 0.07 -2.81
CA ASN A 103 -0.28 0.40 -2.54
C ASN A 103 -0.16 1.52 -1.48
N ALA A 104 -0.93 1.42 -0.41
CA ALA A 104 -0.88 2.37 0.68
C ALA A 104 -1.20 1.66 2.00
N TRP A 105 -0.56 2.14 3.06
CA TRP A 105 -0.87 1.67 4.40
C TRP A 105 -2.24 2.19 4.86
N THR A 106 -2.98 1.34 5.58
CA THR A 106 -4.26 1.70 6.20
C THR A 106 -4.39 1.02 7.56
N ASP A 107 -5.28 1.54 8.41
CA ASP A 107 -5.62 0.93 9.69
C ASP A 107 -6.20 -0.49 9.57
N ALA A 108 -6.67 -0.88 8.39
CA ALA A 108 -7.08 -2.25 8.11
C ALA A 108 -5.96 -3.28 8.38
N ALA A 109 -4.68 -2.89 8.17
CA ALA A 109 -3.53 -3.72 8.52
C ALA A 109 -3.49 -4.05 10.03
N ASN A 110 -3.80 -3.07 10.88
CA ASN A 110 -3.84 -3.27 12.33
C ASN A 110 -5.01 -4.16 12.77
N LEU A 111 -6.16 -4.00 12.12
CA LEU A 111 -7.33 -4.86 12.36
C LEU A 111 -7.03 -6.29 11.92
N PHE A 112 -6.44 -6.47 10.74
CA PHE A 112 -6.04 -7.78 10.23
C PHE A 112 -5.06 -8.49 11.15
N LYS A 113 -4.03 -7.79 11.68
CA LYS A 113 -3.10 -8.32 12.70
C LYS A 113 -3.81 -8.83 13.96
N LYS A 114 -5.00 -8.32 14.26
CA LYS A 114 -5.86 -8.75 15.39
C LYS A 114 -6.87 -9.84 15.01
N GLY A 115 -6.79 -10.37 13.81
CA GLY A 115 -7.73 -11.39 13.32
C GLY A 115 -9.11 -10.84 12.97
N ILE A 116 -9.24 -9.53 12.77
CA ILE A 116 -10.50 -8.87 12.39
C ILE A 116 -10.52 -8.75 10.87
N PRO A 117 -11.38 -9.51 10.16
CA PRO A 117 -11.51 -9.40 8.71
C PRO A 117 -11.92 -7.98 8.30
N SER A 118 -11.14 -7.37 7.42
CA SER A 118 -11.31 -5.96 7.08
C SER A 118 -11.29 -5.74 5.57
N VAL A 119 -12.07 -4.77 5.10
CA VAL A 119 -12.14 -4.33 3.70
C VAL A 119 -11.87 -2.84 3.65
N VAL A 120 -10.99 -2.43 2.72
CA VAL A 120 -10.80 -1.01 2.41
C VAL A 120 -11.74 -0.66 1.27
N PHE A 121 -12.59 0.32 1.49
CA PHE A 121 -13.57 0.80 0.51
C PHE A 121 -13.76 2.30 0.65
N GLY A 122 -13.73 3.03 -0.45
CA GLY A 122 -13.87 4.47 -0.47
C GLY A 122 -14.19 5.02 -1.85
N VAL A 123 -14.20 6.33 -1.96
CA VAL A 123 -14.40 7.09 -3.21
C VAL A 123 -13.19 7.96 -3.50
N GLY A 124 -13.09 8.44 -4.75
CA GLY A 124 -11.94 9.20 -5.24
C GLY A 124 -10.88 8.31 -5.89
N ASP A 125 -9.92 8.97 -6.51
CA ASP A 125 -8.78 8.30 -7.16
C ASP A 125 -7.57 8.30 -6.22
N LEU A 126 -7.12 7.11 -5.83
CA LEU A 126 -5.94 6.96 -4.95
C LEU A 126 -4.66 7.56 -5.58
N ALA A 127 -4.58 7.65 -6.91
CA ALA A 127 -3.43 8.26 -7.59
C ALA A 127 -3.37 9.78 -7.37
N LEU A 128 -4.48 10.41 -7.00
CA LEU A 128 -4.55 11.84 -6.69
C LEU A 128 -4.43 12.13 -5.20
N ALA A 129 -4.47 11.11 -4.35
CA ALA A 129 -4.37 11.27 -2.90
C ALA A 129 -3.08 12.01 -2.51
N HIS A 130 -3.19 12.95 -1.58
CA HIS A 130 -2.08 13.80 -1.11
C HIS A 130 -1.48 14.73 -2.17
N THR A 131 -2.19 14.98 -3.27
CA THR A 131 -1.79 15.97 -4.29
C THR A 131 -2.68 17.22 -4.22
N PRO A 132 -2.25 18.36 -4.77
CA PRO A 132 -3.11 19.56 -4.88
C PRO A 132 -4.36 19.36 -5.75
N GLU A 133 -4.36 18.34 -6.60
CA GLU A 133 -5.45 17.95 -7.49
C GLU A 133 -6.44 16.97 -6.85
N GLU A 134 -6.20 16.55 -5.60
CA GLU A 134 -7.08 15.62 -4.90
C GLU A 134 -8.50 16.16 -4.83
N HIS A 135 -9.42 15.38 -5.32
CA HIS A 135 -10.84 15.73 -5.33
C HIS A 135 -11.73 14.50 -5.31
N VAL A 136 -12.99 14.69 -4.98
CA VAL A 136 -14.01 13.64 -5.01
C VAL A 136 -15.32 14.17 -5.61
N ASN A 137 -16.00 13.34 -6.37
CA ASN A 137 -17.31 13.67 -6.89
C ASN A 137 -18.37 13.50 -5.80
N VAL A 138 -19.15 14.55 -5.54
CA VAL A 138 -20.22 14.53 -4.52
C VAL A 138 -21.23 13.41 -4.74
N ARG A 139 -21.54 13.05 -6.00
CA ARG A 139 -22.43 11.93 -6.31
C ARG A 139 -21.87 10.59 -5.86
N GLU A 140 -20.54 10.42 -5.91
CA GLU A 140 -19.87 9.21 -5.41
C GLU A 140 -19.95 9.13 -3.87
N VAL A 141 -19.78 10.27 -3.19
CA VAL A 141 -19.96 10.35 -1.73
C VAL A 141 -21.38 9.95 -1.34
N LEU A 142 -22.39 10.40 -2.08
CA LEU A 142 -23.78 10.00 -1.84
C LEU A 142 -24.02 8.51 -2.07
N LYS A 143 -23.41 7.93 -3.11
CA LYS A 143 -23.47 6.46 -3.32
C LYS A 143 -22.78 5.71 -2.20
N LEU A 144 -21.58 6.13 -1.81
CA LEU A 144 -20.85 5.55 -0.67
C LEU A 144 -21.70 5.56 0.60
N SER A 145 -22.33 6.69 0.91
CA SER A 145 -23.21 6.81 2.07
C SER A 145 -24.36 5.78 2.06
N ARG A 146 -25.02 5.58 0.90
CA ARG A 146 -26.08 4.57 0.75
C ARG A 146 -25.58 3.14 0.90
N ILE A 147 -24.41 2.85 0.33
CA ILE A 147 -23.76 1.53 0.45
C ILE A 147 -23.42 1.23 1.91
N LEU A 148 -22.76 2.17 2.60
CA LEU A 148 -22.39 2.00 4.01
C LEU A 148 -23.61 1.87 4.91
N LYS A 149 -24.67 2.65 4.67
CA LYS A 149 -25.94 2.51 5.41
C LYS A 149 -26.48 1.10 5.28
N ARG A 150 -26.60 0.57 4.05
CA ARG A 150 -27.04 -0.82 3.83
C ARG A 150 -26.14 -1.83 4.52
N PHE A 151 -24.82 -1.62 4.44
CA PHE A 151 -23.88 -2.51 5.10
C PHE A 151 -24.06 -2.57 6.62
N LEU A 152 -24.45 -1.48 7.27
CA LEU A 152 -24.70 -1.42 8.71
C LEU A 152 -26.08 -1.95 9.11
N GLU A 153 -27.07 -1.96 8.22
CA GLU A 153 -28.45 -2.39 8.48
C GLU A 153 -28.66 -3.91 8.29
N ILE A 154 -27.71 -4.63 7.73
CA ILE A 154 -27.73 -6.09 7.58
C ILE A 154 -27.02 -6.72 8.78
#